data_d09bf90ea525bbd53b9e73c0c3074fae
#
_entry.id   d09bf90ea525bbd53b9e73c0c3074fae
#
_cell.length_a   1.000
_cell.length_b   1.000
_cell.length_c   1.000
_cell.angle_alpha   90.00
_cell.angle_beta   90.00
_cell.angle_gamma   90.00
#
_symmetry.space_group_name_H-M   'P 1'
#
loop_
_entity.id
_entity.type
_entity.pdbx_description
1 polymer ?
#
loop_
_entity_poly.entity_id
_entity_poly.type
_entity_poly.pdbx_seq_one_letter_code
_entity_poly.pdbx_strand_id
1 'polypeptide(L)'
;MRVRGVLFLFLGLAASGCGEARDHWVELKGKRFTVEIADDRQERARGLMFREEMAADHGMLFVHEEQMPLAYWMKNTRIPLDILYFDDARKLVSQQRDVPPCSLGDRCPPYPSDAPARYVLELNAGQAEQLGLKNGMMLTFGPDIPPAR
;
A
#
# COMPACT_ATOMS: atom_id res chain seq x y z
N MET A 1 31.19 -63.14 -26.65
CA MET A 1 30.56 -62.59 -25.49
C MET A 1 30.41 -61.07 -25.73
N ARG A 2 29.19 -60.57 -26.04
CA ARG A 2 28.93 -59.15 -26.36
C ARG A 2 28.27 -58.53 -25.15
N VAL A 3 28.98 -57.59 -24.50
CA VAL A 3 28.43 -56.80 -23.38
C VAL A 3 27.72 -55.58 -23.96
N ARG A 4 26.40 -55.50 -23.79
CA ARG A 4 25.58 -54.36 -24.18
C ARG A 4 25.60 -53.38 -23.02
N GLY A 5 26.25 -52.22 -23.20
CA GLY A 5 26.18 -51.10 -22.28
C GLY A 5 24.79 -50.41 -22.38
N VAL A 6 24.11 -50.32 -21.25
CA VAL A 6 22.87 -49.56 -21.12
C VAL A 6 23.22 -48.13 -20.70
N LEU A 7 22.95 -47.17 -21.59
CA LEU A 7 23.14 -45.76 -21.36
C LEU A 7 21.90 -45.21 -20.61
N PHE A 8 22.04 -44.89 -19.32
CA PHE A 8 21.00 -44.20 -18.56
C PHE A 8 21.05 -42.70 -18.85
N LEU A 9 20.03 -42.22 -19.56
CA LEU A 9 19.82 -40.79 -19.79
C LEU A 9 19.12 -40.18 -18.57
N PHE A 10 19.86 -39.44 -17.72
CA PHE A 10 19.27 -38.66 -16.64
C PHE A 10 18.62 -37.40 -17.21
N LEU A 11 17.29 -37.39 -17.28
CA LEU A 11 16.49 -36.23 -17.63
C LEU A 11 16.38 -35.36 -16.36
N GLY A 12 17.21 -34.33 -16.29
CA GLY A 12 17.13 -33.32 -15.20
C GLY A 12 15.86 -32.49 -15.32
N LEU A 13 14.93 -32.66 -14.39
CA LEU A 13 13.78 -31.74 -14.23
C LEU A 13 14.31 -30.43 -13.66
N ALA A 14 14.38 -29.39 -14.50
CA ALA A 14 14.57 -28.01 -14.05
C ALA A 14 13.24 -27.54 -13.44
N ALA A 15 13.16 -27.50 -12.12
CA ALA A 15 12.08 -26.85 -11.41
C ALA A 15 12.25 -25.31 -11.58
N SER A 16 11.51 -24.72 -12.51
CA SER A 16 11.34 -23.27 -12.61
C SER A 16 10.56 -22.82 -11.37
N GLY A 17 11.26 -22.35 -10.34
CA GLY A 17 10.64 -21.65 -9.22
C GLY A 17 10.03 -20.34 -9.72
N CYS A 18 8.72 -20.33 -9.99
CA CYS A 18 7.96 -19.09 -10.04
C CYS A 18 8.04 -18.49 -8.64
N GLY A 19 8.84 -17.42 -8.47
CA GLY A 19 8.75 -16.56 -7.29
C GLY A 19 7.35 -15.99 -7.27
N GLU A 20 6.49 -16.46 -6.37
CA GLU A 20 5.21 -15.80 -6.10
C GLU A 20 5.53 -14.38 -5.67
N ALA A 21 5.03 -13.41 -6.43
CA ALA A 21 5.01 -12.03 -5.98
C ALA A 21 4.21 -12.03 -4.67
N ARG A 22 4.87 -11.72 -3.54
CA ARG A 22 4.20 -11.65 -2.26
C ARG A 22 3.36 -10.39 -2.24
N ASP A 23 2.05 -10.56 -2.29
CA ASP A 23 1.13 -9.45 -2.17
C ASP A 23 1.18 -8.91 -0.74
N HIS A 24 1.63 -7.66 -0.59
CA HIS A 24 1.53 -6.95 0.68
C HIS A 24 0.06 -6.66 0.98
N TRP A 25 -0.33 -6.82 2.22
CA TRP A 25 -1.70 -6.53 2.62
C TRP A 25 -1.75 -5.87 4.01
N VAL A 26 -2.81 -5.14 4.22
CA VAL A 26 -3.20 -4.58 5.51
C VAL A 26 -4.63 -4.94 5.82
N GLU A 27 -5.01 -4.92 7.10
CA GLU A 27 -6.37 -5.21 7.52
C GLU A 27 -6.92 -4.11 8.45
N LEU A 28 -8.12 -3.64 8.14
CA LEU A 28 -8.91 -2.71 8.94
C LEU A 28 -10.29 -3.31 9.22
N LYS A 29 -10.66 -3.44 10.50
CA LYS A 29 -11.95 -4.01 10.92
C LYS A 29 -12.31 -5.34 10.24
N GLY A 30 -11.34 -6.21 10.06
CA GLY A 30 -11.53 -7.53 9.44
C GLY A 30 -11.61 -7.50 7.90
N LYS A 31 -11.52 -6.34 7.25
CA LYS A 31 -11.39 -6.25 5.81
C LYS A 31 -9.93 -6.09 5.41
N ARG A 32 -9.46 -6.97 4.53
CA ARG A 32 -8.12 -6.90 3.95
C ARG A 32 -8.09 -6.07 2.69
N PHE A 33 -6.99 -5.36 2.53
CA PHE A 33 -6.65 -4.62 1.33
C PHE A 33 -5.25 -5.04 0.88
N THR A 34 -5.12 -5.46 -0.37
CA THR A 34 -3.82 -5.58 -1.02
C THR A 34 -3.24 -4.20 -1.19
N VAL A 35 -1.98 -3.99 -0.85
CA VAL A 35 -1.39 -2.66 -0.90
C VAL A 35 -0.09 -2.65 -1.69
N GLU A 36 0.06 -1.61 -2.51
CA GLU A 36 1.35 -1.19 -3.00
C GLU A 36 2.09 -0.48 -1.87
N ILE A 37 3.39 -0.65 -1.79
CA ILE A 37 4.22 -0.02 -0.75
C ILE A 37 4.95 1.18 -1.34
N ALA A 38 4.94 2.28 -0.59
CA ALA A 38 5.76 3.45 -0.85
C ALA A 38 6.63 3.70 0.40
N ASP A 39 7.82 3.10 0.43
CA ASP A 39 8.71 3.11 1.60
C ASP A 39 9.97 3.95 1.39
N ASP A 40 10.20 4.44 0.17
CA ASP A 40 11.26 5.40 -0.12
C ASP A 40 10.70 6.79 -0.50
N ARG A 41 11.58 7.78 -0.54
CA ARG A 41 11.22 9.17 -0.80
C ARG A 41 10.60 9.38 -2.19
N GLN A 42 11.07 8.68 -3.21
CA GLN A 42 10.60 8.84 -4.59
C GLN A 42 9.23 8.19 -4.76
N GLU A 43 9.05 7.01 -4.20
CA GLU A 43 7.76 6.30 -4.20
C GLU A 43 6.69 7.09 -3.45
N ARG A 44 7.01 7.60 -2.25
CA ARG A 44 6.10 8.47 -1.49
C ARG A 44 5.75 9.75 -2.24
N ALA A 45 6.70 10.37 -2.95
CA ALA A 45 6.43 11.57 -3.74
C ALA A 45 5.54 11.29 -4.95
N ARG A 46 5.63 10.10 -5.55
CA ARG A 46 4.82 9.68 -6.70
C ARG A 46 3.41 9.25 -6.26
N GLY A 47 3.30 8.43 -5.22
CA GLY A 47 2.04 7.86 -4.76
C GLY A 47 1.17 7.32 -5.89
N LEU A 48 -0.13 7.60 -5.85
CA LEU A 48 -1.14 7.17 -6.83
C LEU A 48 -1.30 8.15 -8.02
N MET A 49 -0.29 8.99 -8.30
CA MET A 49 -0.34 9.91 -9.45
C MET A 49 -0.64 9.16 -10.75
N PHE A 50 -1.49 9.77 -11.58
CA PHE A 50 -1.92 9.31 -12.91
C PHE A 50 -2.70 8.00 -12.93
N ARG A 51 -3.05 7.46 -11.76
CA ARG A 51 -3.89 6.26 -11.69
C ARG A 51 -5.33 6.62 -12.06
N GLU A 52 -5.91 5.83 -12.97
CA GLU A 52 -7.26 6.07 -13.48
C GLU A 52 -8.32 5.22 -12.77
N GLU A 53 -7.90 4.08 -12.21
CA GLU A 53 -8.77 3.17 -11.44
C GLU A 53 -7.95 2.41 -10.39
N MET A 54 -8.62 1.95 -9.35
CA MET A 54 -8.06 1.07 -8.32
C MET A 54 -9.15 0.12 -7.85
N ALA A 55 -8.85 -1.17 -7.74
CA ALA A 55 -9.82 -2.17 -7.28
C ALA A 55 -10.31 -1.85 -5.85
N ALA A 56 -11.52 -2.26 -5.50
CA ALA A 56 -12.17 -1.91 -4.23
C ALA A 56 -11.48 -2.50 -2.99
N ASP A 57 -10.65 -3.51 -3.17
CA ASP A 57 -9.84 -4.18 -2.15
C ASP A 57 -8.36 -3.86 -2.26
N HIS A 58 -8.01 -2.78 -3.00
CA HIS A 58 -6.63 -2.31 -3.17
C HIS A 58 -6.43 -0.94 -2.55
N GLY A 59 -5.15 -0.63 -2.26
CA GLY A 59 -4.71 0.65 -1.75
C GLY A 59 -3.21 0.85 -1.89
N MET A 60 -2.71 1.94 -1.33
CA MET A 60 -1.27 2.19 -1.20
C MET A 60 -0.94 2.52 0.25
N LEU A 61 0.06 1.84 0.79
CA LEU A 61 0.60 2.07 2.12
C LEU A 61 1.93 2.83 2.01
N PHE A 62 1.95 4.02 2.57
CA PHE A 62 3.15 4.85 2.70
C PHE A 62 3.77 4.60 4.07
N VAL A 63 5.06 4.30 4.08
CA VAL A 63 5.83 4.02 5.28
C VAL A 63 6.86 5.11 5.48
N HIS A 64 6.77 5.86 6.59
CA HIS A 64 7.73 6.89 6.96
C HIS A 64 8.76 6.34 7.96
N GLU A 65 9.96 6.93 7.96
CA GLU A 65 11.05 6.53 8.87
C GLU A 65 10.67 6.75 10.33
N GLU A 66 9.98 7.85 10.63
CA GLU A 66 9.57 8.24 11.97
C GLU A 66 8.16 8.85 11.99
N GLN A 67 7.57 8.94 13.17
CA GLN A 67 6.29 9.59 13.40
C GLN A 67 6.47 11.11 13.40
N MET A 68 5.72 11.82 12.53
CA MET A 68 5.82 13.26 12.37
C MET A 68 4.48 13.85 11.87
N PRO A 69 4.26 15.17 11.96
CA PRO A 69 3.15 15.82 11.24
C PRO A 69 3.30 15.59 9.74
N LEU A 70 2.26 15.04 9.11
CA LEU A 70 2.24 14.72 7.68
C LEU A 70 1.17 15.56 6.99
N ALA A 71 1.39 15.86 5.70
CA ALA A 71 0.38 16.42 4.82
C ALA A 71 0.53 15.76 3.45
N TYR A 72 -0.58 15.22 2.95
CA TYR A 72 -0.66 14.61 1.64
C TYR A 72 -1.41 15.52 0.69
N TRP A 73 -1.25 15.32 -0.59
CA TRP A 73 -1.91 16.08 -1.65
C TRP A 73 -2.44 15.15 -2.73
N MET A 74 -3.36 15.64 -3.53
CA MET A 74 -3.93 14.89 -4.66
C MET A 74 -3.31 15.29 -6.00
N LYS A 75 -2.07 15.82 -6.00
CA LYS A 75 -1.39 16.26 -7.23
C LYS A 75 -1.37 15.15 -8.25
N ASN A 76 -1.89 15.42 -9.45
CA ASN A 76 -2.00 14.47 -10.55
C ASN A 76 -2.72 13.14 -10.23
N THR A 77 -3.41 13.05 -9.10
CA THR A 77 -4.24 11.91 -8.75
C THR A 77 -5.60 12.06 -9.42
N ARG A 78 -6.05 11.03 -10.14
CA ARG A 78 -7.25 11.08 -10.99
C ARG A 78 -8.47 10.39 -10.39
N ILE A 79 -8.29 9.67 -9.30
CA ILE A 79 -9.35 8.98 -8.56
C ILE A 79 -9.56 9.63 -7.19
N PRO A 80 -10.80 9.71 -6.68
CA PRO A 80 -11.04 10.20 -5.33
C PRO A 80 -10.56 9.18 -4.29
N LEU A 81 -10.02 9.66 -3.17
CA LEU A 81 -9.38 8.82 -2.15
C LEU A 81 -9.88 9.12 -0.74
N ASP A 82 -9.83 8.12 0.13
CA ASP A 82 -9.74 8.27 1.57
C ASP A 82 -8.27 8.20 1.99
N ILE A 83 -7.76 9.20 2.71
CA ILE A 83 -6.38 9.28 3.20
C ILE A 83 -6.41 9.06 4.71
N LEU A 84 -5.86 7.95 5.17
CA LEU A 84 -5.92 7.49 6.56
C LEU A 84 -4.54 7.54 7.19
N TYR A 85 -4.39 8.26 8.31
CA TYR A 85 -3.12 8.50 8.99
C TYR A 85 -3.04 7.66 10.27
N PHE A 86 -1.94 6.93 10.44
CA PHE A 86 -1.71 6.05 11.59
C PHE A 86 -0.39 6.41 12.28
N ASP A 87 -0.39 6.34 13.61
CA ASP A 87 0.81 6.53 14.43
C ASP A 87 1.79 5.34 14.29
N ASP A 88 2.89 5.37 15.04
CA ASP A 88 3.89 4.29 15.04
C ASP A 88 3.37 3.00 15.69
N ALA A 89 2.35 3.07 16.55
CA ALA A 89 1.60 1.93 17.06
C ALA A 89 0.53 1.42 16.08
N ARG A 90 0.42 2.02 14.88
CA ARG A 90 -0.58 1.70 13.83
C ARG A 90 -2.02 2.00 14.26
N LYS A 91 -2.21 2.96 15.14
CA LYS A 91 -3.53 3.45 15.55
C LYS A 91 -3.95 4.59 14.62
N LEU A 92 -5.17 4.56 14.09
CA LEU A 92 -5.74 5.62 13.27
C LEU A 92 -5.85 6.92 14.10
N VAL A 93 -5.15 7.97 13.68
CA VAL A 93 -5.08 9.24 14.42
C VAL A 93 -5.75 10.39 13.65
N SER A 94 -5.84 10.28 12.32
CA SER A 94 -6.48 11.30 11.48
C SER A 94 -7.00 10.68 10.19
N GLN A 95 -8.01 11.28 9.56
CA GLN A 95 -8.56 10.82 8.28
C GLN A 95 -9.09 12.00 7.48
N GLN A 96 -8.75 11.99 6.20
CA GLN A 96 -9.34 12.87 5.18
C GLN A 96 -10.16 11.98 4.27
N ARG A 97 -11.49 12.19 4.22
CA ARG A 97 -12.42 11.33 3.49
C ARG A 97 -12.90 12.00 2.20
N ASP A 98 -13.21 11.18 1.22
CA ASP A 98 -13.79 11.62 -0.06
C ASP A 98 -13.00 12.75 -0.71
N VAL A 99 -11.65 12.66 -0.61
CA VAL A 99 -10.76 13.69 -1.14
C VAL A 99 -10.82 13.67 -2.67
N PRO A 100 -11.20 14.80 -3.32
CA PRO A 100 -11.40 14.82 -4.76
C PRO A 100 -10.07 14.79 -5.52
N PRO A 101 -10.07 14.28 -6.78
CA PRO A 101 -8.94 14.39 -7.70
C PRO A 101 -8.47 15.83 -7.88
N CYS A 102 -7.17 16.01 -8.16
CA CYS A 102 -6.63 17.36 -8.42
C CYS A 102 -5.63 17.35 -9.59
N SER A 103 -5.88 18.20 -10.59
CA SER A 103 -5.04 18.38 -11.78
C SER A 103 -4.32 19.76 -11.81
N LEU A 104 -4.31 20.49 -10.70
CA LEU A 104 -3.76 21.84 -10.63
C LEU A 104 -2.23 21.86 -10.38
N GLY A 105 -1.56 20.71 -10.47
CA GLY A 105 -0.13 20.58 -10.20
C GLY A 105 0.22 21.02 -8.78
N ASP A 106 1.20 21.91 -8.63
CA ASP A 106 1.65 22.38 -7.32
C ASP A 106 0.64 23.29 -6.59
N ARG A 107 -0.50 23.61 -7.22
CA ARG A 107 -1.61 24.36 -6.59
C ARG A 107 -2.66 23.46 -5.97
N CYS A 108 -2.47 22.14 -5.99
CA CYS A 108 -3.36 21.23 -5.29
C CYS A 108 -3.24 21.44 -3.78
N PRO A 109 -4.36 21.53 -3.05
CA PRO A 109 -4.33 21.79 -1.61
C PRO A 109 -3.71 20.62 -0.84
N PRO A 110 -3.04 20.89 0.29
CA PRO A 110 -2.60 19.82 1.20
C PRO A 110 -3.77 19.34 2.07
N TYR A 111 -3.70 18.08 2.45
CA TYR A 111 -4.60 17.40 3.38
C TYR A 111 -3.76 16.94 4.60
N PRO A 112 -3.67 17.76 5.66
CA PRO A 112 -2.82 17.47 6.81
C PRO A 112 -3.41 16.40 7.72
N SER A 113 -2.52 15.72 8.46
CA SER A 113 -2.91 14.91 9.60
C SER A 113 -3.17 15.79 10.81
N ASP A 114 -4.22 15.49 11.60
CA ASP A 114 -4.55 16.23 12.83
C ASP A 114 -3.56 15.92 13.98
N ALA A 115 -2.81 14.83 13.85
CA ALA A 115 -1.80 14.39 14.81
C ALA A 115 -0.60 13.75 14.07
N PRO A 116 0.58 13.67 14.70
CA PRO A 116 1.73 13.01 14.11
C PRO A 116 1.41 11.58 13.67
N ALA A 117 1.84 11.20 12.46
CA ALA A 117 1.63 9.90 11.88
C ALA A 117 2.93 9.32 11.32
N ARG A 118 2.99 8.01 11.18
CA ARG A 118 4.11 7.27 10.59
C ARG A 118 3.70 6.51 9.34
N TYR A 119 2.45 6.06 9.30
CA TYR A 119 1.92 5.34 8.15
C TYR A 119 0.73 6.10 7.59
N VAL A 120 0.60 6.08 6.27
CA VAL A 120 -0.56 6.62 5.58
C VAL A 120 -1.11 5.53 4.66
N LEU A 121 -2.40 5.28 4.73
CA LEU A 121 -3.08 4.33 3.85
C LEU A 121 -4.06 5.11 2.97
N GLU A 122 -3.84 5.06 1.68
CA GLU A 122 -4.76 5.59 0.67
C GLU A 122 -5.63 4.47 0.12
N LEU A 123 -6.93 4.65 0.19
CA LEU A 123 -7.97 3.75 -0.32
C LEU A 123 -8.90 4.53 -1.26
N ASN A 124 -9.69 3.82 -2.07
CA ASN A 124 -10.78 4.45 -2.79
C ASN A 124 -11.70 5.22 -1.82
N ALA A 125 -12.17 6.38 -2.23
CA ALA A 125 -13.11 7.18 -1.47
C ALA A 125 -14.35 6.36 -1.05
N GLY A 126 -14.87 6.64 0.16
CA GLY A 126 -16.02 5.94 0.75
C GLY A 126 -15.67 4.66 1.51
N GLN A 127 -14.43 4.15 1.45
CA GLN A 127 -14.04 2.95 2.21
C GLN A 127 -14.05 3.20 3.72
N ALA A 128 -13.62 4.38 4.15
CA ALA A 128 -13.64 4.77 5.55
C ALA A 128 -15.06 4.82 6.12
N GLU A 129 -16.02 5.31 5.35
CA GLU A 129 -17.43 5.35 5.73
C GLU A 129 -18.04 3.95 5.77
N GLN A 130 -17.88 3.16 4.71
CA GLN A 130 -18.38 1.78 4.63
C GLN A 130 -17.92 0.92 5.80
N LEU A 131 -16.66 1.09 6.23
CA LEU A 131 -16.09 0.38 7.37
C LEU A 131 -16.46 1.04 8.70
N GLY A 132 -17.04 2.23 8.70
CA GLY A 132 -17.34 2.99 9.92
C GLY A 132 -16.06 3.27 10.71
N LEU A 133 -14.98 3.68 10.04
CA LEU A 133 -13.69 3.93 10.69
C LEU A 133 -13.79 5.10 11.66
N LYS A 134 -13.12 4.96 12.80
CA LYS A 134 -13.00 5.99 13.84
C LYS A 134 -11.55 6.05 14.31
N ASN A 135 -11.08 7.24 14.68
CA ASN A 135 -9.77 7.39 15.29
C ASN A 135 -9.65 6.47 16.52
N GLY A 136 -8.49 5.89 16.72
CA GLY A 136 -8.23 4.86 17.71
C GLY A 136 -8.29 3.42 17.19
N MET A 137 -8.85 3.17 16.01
CA MET A 137 -8.85 1.83 15.41
C MET A 137 -7.45 1.43 14.92
N MET A 138 -7.18 0.13 14.98
CA MET A 138 -5.86 -0.44 14.66
C MET A 138 -5.78 -0.92 13.21
N LEU A 139 -4.65 -0.63 12.59
CA LEU A 139 -4.24 -1.21 11.31
C LEU A 139 -3.38 -2.46 11.56
N THR A 140 -3.79 -3.59 11.02
CA THR A 140 -3.00 -4.81 11.07
C THR A 140 -2.18 -4.95 9.80
N PHE A 141 -0.89 -5.26 9.92
CA PHE A 141 -0.01 -5.52 8.79
C PHE A 141 0.06 -7.01 8.47
N GLY A 142 0.10 -7.33 7.19
CA GLY A 142 0.57 -8.62 6.72
C GLY A 142 2.05 -8.85 7.04
N PRO A 143 2.56 -10.07 6.82
CA PRO A 143 3.89 -10.48 7.31
C PRO A 143 5.07 -9.73 6.68
N ASP A 144 4.92 -9.17 5.49
CA ASP A 144 6.03 -8.68 4.66
C ASP A 144 5.99 -7.17 4.42
N ILE A 145 5.38 -6.36 5.32
CA ILE A 145 5.43 -4.89 5.21
C ILE A 145 6.84 -4.41 5.55
N PRO A 146 7.58 -3.79 4.60
CA PRO A 146 8.95 -3.35 4.83
C PRO A 146 9.02 -2.13 5.75
N PRO A 147 10.18 -1.88 6.40
CA PRO A 147 10.48 -0.59 7.01
C PRO A 147 10.67 0.48 5.93
N ALA A 148 10.61 1.76 6.30
CA ALA A 148 10.98 2.87 5.42
C ALA A 148 12.46 2.80 5.01
N ARG A 149 12.77 3.26 3.79
CA ARG A 149 14.10 3.35 3.20
C ARG A 149 14.47 4.80 2.87
#